data_77e514697eaed22c355176e20d785d0d
#
_entry.id   77e514697eaed22c355176e20d785d0d
#
_cell.length_a   1.000
_cell.length_b   1.000
_cell.length_c   1.000
_cell.angle_alpha   90.00
_cell.angle_beta   90.00
_cell.angle_gamma   90.00
#
_symmetry.space_group_name_H-M   'P 1'
#
loop_
_entity.id
_entity.type
_entity.pdbx_description
1 polymer ?
#
loop_
_entity_poly.entity_id
_entity_poly.type
_entity_poly.pdbx_seq_one_letter_code
_entity_poly.pdbx_strand_id
1 'polypeptide(L)'
;MAQTTAEKKARFARVAVPRIESAVDLFRKIGNCSAKSNYEWDQFKLKKVFVHLLVAIQECAAQFDIDVHFTIGQIDSKDLYEPNAIKEFLS
;
A
#
# COMPACT_ATOMS: atom_id res chain seq x y z
N MET A 1 -32.43 4.38 -13.66
CA MET A 1 -32.02 5.70 -14.16
C MET A 1 -30.53 5.91 -13.98
N ALA A 2 -29.89 6.48 -14.98
CA ALA A 2 -28.46 6.79 -14.88
C ALA A 2 -28.23 7.93 -13.88
N GLN A 3 -27.19 7.81 -13.08
CA GLN A 3 -26.80 8.85 -12.15
C GLN A 3 -26.20 10.04 -12.91
N THR A 4 -26.42 11.24 -12.40
CA THR A 4 -25.80 12.45 -12.93
C THR A 4 -24.30 12.47 -12.58
N THR A 5 -23.54 13.32 -13.26
CA THR A 5 -22.12 13.51 -12.95
C THR A 5 -21.93 13.99 -11.50
N ALA A 6 -22.79 14.90 -11.03
CA ALA A 6 -22.72 15.41 -9.66
C ALA A 6 -22.98 14.30 -8.64
N GLU A 7 -23.96 13.43 -8.92
CA GLU A 7 -24.27 12.30 -8.05
C GLU A 7 -23.12 11.30 -8.01
N LYS A 8 -22.48 11.03 -9.14
CA LYS A 8 -21.32 10.13 -9.22
C LYS A 8 -20.15 10.68 -8.45
N LYS A 9 -19.87 11.97 -8.53
CA LYS A 9 -18.81 12.62 -7.76
C LYS A 9 -19.06 12.53 -6.26
N ALA A 10 -20.30 12.81 -5.84
CA ALA A 10 -20.67 12.75 -4.43
C ALA A 10 -20.55 11.32 -3.90
N ARG A 11 -20.97 10.34 -4.69
CA ARG A 11 -20.87 8.94 -4.30
C ARG A 11 -19.42 8.51 -4.19
N PHE A 12 -18.58 8.91 -5.14
CA PHE A 12 -17.16 8.59 -5.11
C PHE A 12 -16.53 9.14 -3.82
N ALA A 13 -16.76 10.41 -3.51
CA ALA A 13 -16.22 11.01 -2.30
C ALA A 13 -16.71 10.28 -1.04
N ARG A 14 -18.01 9.98 -0.97
CA ARG A 14 -18.57 9.30 0.19
C ARG A 14 -18.01 7.91 0.40
N VAL A 15 -17.70 7.18 -0.68
CA VAL A 15 -17.22 5.80 -0.61
C VAL A 15 -15.70 5.75 -0.53
N ALA A 16 -15.01 6.50 -1.39
CA ALA A 16 -13.56 6.40 -1.52
C ALA A 16 -12.80 7.12 -0.41
N VAL A 17 -13.25 8.30 0.01
CA VAL A 17 -12.51 9.10 1.01
C VAL A 17 -12.34 8.35 2.33
N PRO A 18 -13.39 7.74 2.92
CA PRO A 18 -13.17 6.97 4.15
C PRO A 18 -12.21 5.79 3.98
N ARG A 19 -12.21 5.15 2.81
CA ARG A 19 -11.30 4.05 2.52
C ARG A 19 -9.85 4.54 2.43
N ILE A 20 -9.64 5.69 1.81
CA ILE A 20 -8.31 6.32 1.72
C ILE A 20 -7.81 6.68 3.12
N GLU A 21 -8.65 7.29 3.93
CA GLU A 21 -8.29 7.66 5.30
C GLU A 21 -7.94 6.43 6.13
N SER A 22 -8.70 5.35 5.97
CA SER A 22 -8.43 4.08 6.65
C SER A 22 -7.09 3.48 6.21
N ALA A 23 -6.76 3.57 4.92
CA ALA A 23 -5.48 3.07 4.41
C ALA A 23 -4.31 3.86 5.01
N VAL A 24 -4.42 5.18 5.06
CA VAL A 24 -3.40 6.04 5.66
C VAL A 24 -3.22 5.69 7.14
N ASP A 25 -4.31 5.50 7.86
CA ASP A 25 -4.27 5.15 9.28
C ASP A 25 -3.61 3.80 9.51
N LEU A 26 -3.89 2.81 8.65
CA LEU A 26 -3.25 1.50 8.74
C LEU A 26 -1.75 1.60 8.53
N PHE A 27 -1.29 2.43 7.60
CA PHE A 27 0.14 2.64 7.41
C PHE A 27 0.81 3.26 8.63
N ARG A 28 0.14 4.21 9.29
CA ARG A 28 0.63 4.79 10.55
C ARG A 28 0.77 3.74 11.64
N LYS A 29 -0.21 2.85 11.75
CA LYS A 29 -0.20 1.74 12.72
C LYS A 29 0.94 0.76 12.43
N ILE A 30 1.17 0.44 11.16
CA ILE A 30 2.30 -0.41 10.76
C ILE A 30 3.62 0.27 11.17
N GLY A 31 3.75 1.57 10.93
CA GLY A 31 4.94 2.32 11.32
C GLY A 31 5.20 2.27 12.82
N ASN A 32 4.14 2.25 13.63
CA ASN A 32 4.28 2.14 15.09
C ASN A 32 4.89 0.82 15.53
N CYS A 33 4.88 -0.20 14.66
CA CYS A 33 5.53 -1.49 14.95
C CYS A 33 7.04 -1.43 14.76
N SER A 34 7.61 -0.29 14.43
CA SER A 34 9.05 -0.13 14.25
C SER A 34 9.83 -0.09 15.56
N ALA A 35 9.17 0.05 16.70
CA ALA A 35 9.81 0.17 18.01
C ALA A 35 10.50 -1.13 18.39
N LYS A 36 11.83 -1.17 18.28
CA LYS A 36 12.63 -2.37 18.55
C LYS A 36 12.63 -2.76 20.03
N SER A 37 12.21 -1.86 20.92
CA SER A 37 12.03 -2.19 22.32
C SER A 37 10.88 -3.18 22.57
N ASN A 38 9.91 -3.23 21.67
CA ASN A 38 8.72 -4.06 21.77
C ASN A 38 8.62 -5.14 20.70
N TYR A 39 9.28 -4.91 19.55
CA TYR A 39 9.12 -5.78 18.38
C TYR A 39 10.48 -6.09 17.75
N GLU A 40 10.59 -7.28 17.23
CA GLU A 40 11.77 -7.69 16.48
C GLU A 40 11.40 -7.83 15.00
N TRP A 41 12.21 -7.21 14.14
CA TRP A 41 11.97 -7.26 12.70
C TRP A 41 13.28 -7.18 11.94
N ASP A 42 13.25 -7.72 10.72
CA ASP A 42 14.38 -7.74 9.79
C ASP A 42 14.12 -6.73 8.68
N GLN A 43 15.05 -5.79 8.52
CA GLN A 43 14.88 -4.72 7.53
C GLN A 43 14.80 -5.26 6.10
N PHE A 44 15.59 -6.29 5.78
CA PHE A 44 15.60 -6.85 4.43
C PHE A 44 14.24 -7.51 4.10
N LYS A 45 13.69 -8.26 5.04
CA LYS A 45 12.35 -8.86 4.88
C LYS A 45 11.28 -7.78 4.76
N LEU A 46 11.38 -6.70 5.55
CA LEU A 46 10.43 -5.59 5.48
C LEU A 46 10.49 -4.88 4.15
N LYS A 47 11.67 -4.71 3.56
CA LYS A 47 11.77 -4.10 2.23
C LYS A 47 10.94 -4.87 1.22
N LYS A 48 10.96 -6.20 1.26
CA LYS A 48 10.16 -7.04 0.38
C LYS A 48 8.67 -6.87 0.63
N VAL A 49 8.27 -6.74 1.89
CA VAL A 49 6.86 -6.49 2.24
C VAL A 49 6.42 -5.12 1.72
N PHE A 50 7.26 -4.09 1.87
CA PHE A 50 6.93 -2.77 1.32
C PHE A 50 6.79 -2.79 -0.19
N VAL A 51 7.56 -3.63 -0.90
CA VAL A 51 7.37 -3.82 -2.33
C VAL A 51 5.95 -4.32 -2.62
N HIS A 52 5.45 -5.29 -1.85
CA HIS A 52 4.08 -5.78 -2.00
C HIS A 52 3.05 -4.68 -1.79
N LEU A 53 3.24 -3.86 -0.77
CA LEU A 53 2.33 -2.75 -0.50
C LEU A 53 2.35 -1.74 -1.65
N LEU A 54 3.53 -1.43 -2.16
CA LEU A 54 3.67 -0.48 -3.26
C LEU A 54 3.12 -1.03 -4.58
N VAL A 55 3.28 -2.33 -4.83
CA VAL A 55 2.67 -2.97 -5.99
C VAL A 55 1.14 -2.89 -5.91
N ALA A 56 0.57 -3.10 -4.72
CA ALA A 56 -0.87 -2.96 -4.52
C ALA A 56 -1.31 -1.52 -4.81
N ILE A 57 -0.52 -0.53 -4.41
CA ILE A 57 -0.79 0.87 -4.73
C ILE A 57 -0.73 1.11 -6.23
N GLN A 58 0.27 0.56 -6.92
CA GLN A 58 0.38 0.67 -8.38
C GLN A 58 -0.85 0.10 -9.09
N GLU A 59 -1.28 -1.10 -8.67
CA GLU A 59 -2.45 -1.75 -9.25
C GLU A 59 -3.71 -0.95 -9.00
N CYS A 60 -3.85 -0.40 -7.79
CA CYS A 60 -4.97 0.46 -7.44
C CYS A 60 -4.99 1.72 -8.32
N ALA A 61 -3.84 2.39 -8.43
CA ALA A 61 -3.72 3.60 -9.25
C ALA A 61 -4.02 3.33 -10.73
N ALA A 62 -3.63 2.15 -11.22
CA ALA A 62 -3.89 1.76 -12.60
C ALA A 62 -5.38 1.69 -12.93
N GLN A 63 -6.23 1.38 -11.92
CA GLN A 63 -7.68 1.40 -12.11
C GLN A 63 -8.21 2.80 -12.45
N PHE A 64 -7.44 3.82 -12.09
CA PHE A 64 -7.77 5.22 -12.38
C PHE A 64 -6.92 5.78 -13.52
N ASP A 65 -6.27 4.91 -14.30
CA ASP A 65 -5.35 5.30 -15.37
C ASP A 65 -4.19 6.17 -14.89
N ILE A 66 -3.75 5.94 -13.65
CA ILE A 66 -2.62 6.66 -13.06
C ILE A 66 -1.42 5.71 -13.01
N ASP A 67 -0.30 6.17 -13.55
CA ASP A 67 0.94 5.40 -13.58
C ASP A 67 1.82 5.82 -12.41
N VAL A 68 2.13 4.87 -11.53
CA VAL A 68 2.93 5.11 -10.33
C VAL A 68 4.20 4.30 -10.42
N HIS A 69 5.34 4.96 -10.21
CA HIS A 69 6.64 4.32 -10.19
C HIS A 69 7.26 4.49 -8.81
N PHE A 70 7.99 3.48 -8.36
CA PHE A 70 8.69 3.56 -7.08
C PHE A 70 10.00 2.78 -7.11
N THR A 71 10.89 3.17 -6.19
CA THR A 71 12.11 2.40 -5.88
C THR A 71 12.22 2.34 -4.36
N ILE A 72 12.91 1.32 -3.86
CA ILE A 72 13.23 1.23 -2.44
C ILE A 72 14.72 1.49 -2.29
N GLY A 73 15.04 2.68 -1.77
CA GLY A 73 16.41 3.17 -1.81
C GLY A 73 16.85 3.34 -3.26
N GLN A 74 17.95 2.70 -3.63
CA GLN A 74 18.44 2.72 -5.02
C GLN A 74 18.17 1.41 -5.74
N ILE A 75 17.39 0.51 -5.12
CA ILE A 75 17.12 -0.82 -5.66
C ILE A 75 15.81 -0.80 -6.41
N ASP A 76 15.80 -1.37 -7.62
CA ASP A 76 14.60 -1.53 -8.42
C ASP A 76 13.64 -2.49 -7.71
N SER A 77 12.36 -2.15 -7.73
CA SER A 77 11.31 -3.00 -7.13
C SER A 77 11.31 -4.42 -7.70
N LYS A 78 11.70 -4.59 -8.95
CA LYS A 78 11.75 -5.91 -9.59
C LYS A 78 12.71 -6.85 -8.88
N ASP A 79 13.83 -6.32 -8.39
CA ASP A 79 14.86 -7.11 -7.72
C ASP A 79 14.47 -7.50 -6.30
N LEU A 80 13.51 -6.79 -5.71
CA LEU A 80 13.05 -7.05 -4.35
C LEU A 80 11.71 -7.79 -4.30
N TYR A 81 11.04 -7.95 -5.44
CA TYR A 81 9.73 -8.58 -5.45
C TYR A 81 9.84 -10.06 -5.09
N GLU A 82 9.14 -10.46 -4.05
CA GLU A 82 9.07 -11.84 -3.57
C GLU A 82 7.60 -12.19 -3.32
N PRO A 83 7.02 -13.12 -4.11
CA PRO A 83 5.59 -13.47 -3.96
C PRO A 83 5.20 -13.94 -2.56
N ASN A 84 6.14 -14.53 -1.82
CA ASN A 84 5.89 -15.06 -0.49
C ASN A 84 6.39 -14.15 0.64
N ALA A 85 6.68 -12.87 0.34
CA ALA A 85 7.30 -11.97 1.29
C ALA A 85 6.54 -11.87 2.62
N ILE A 86 5.22 -11.82 2.56
CA ILE A 86 4.40 -11.73 3.78
C ILE A 86 4.49 -13.03 4.58
N LYS A 87 4.48 -14.17 3.90
CA LYS A 87 4.57 -15.48 4.57
C LYS A 87 5.93 -15.68 5.23
N GLU A 88 6.99 -15.10 4.68
CA GLU A 88 8.33 -15.19 5.26
C GLU A 88 8.41 -14.59 6.66
N PHE A 89 7.54 -13.62 6.98
CA PHE A 89 7.48 -13.04 8.32
C PHE A 89 6.97 -14.01 9.37
N LEU A 90 6.20 -15.00 8.95
CA LEU A 90 5.58 -15.93 9.86
C LEU A 90 6.48 -17.13 10.16
N SER A 91 7.58 -17.25 9.46
CA SER A 91 8.52 -18.38 9.61
C SER A 91 9.69 -18.04 10.51
#